data_5004ee0a3824f149b554e9208d0b0646
#
_entry.id   5004ee0a3824f149b554e9208d0b0646
#
_cell.length_a   1.000
_cell.length_b   1.000
_cell.length_c   1.000
_cell.angle_alpha   90.00
_cell.angle_beta   90.00
_cell.angle_gamma   90.00
#
_symmetry.space_group_name_H-M   'P 1'
#
loop_
_entity.id
_entity.type
_entity.pdbx_description
1 polymer ?
#
loop_
_entity_poly.entity_id
_entity_poly.type
_entity_poly.pdbx_seq_one_letter_code
_entity_poly.pdbx_strand_id
1 'polypeptide(L)'
;DVYKRQKLIQYIAADELYEVTNKNKGIADKQYYQKQEYDEKFATLWRKLQREKLVKHSIEEIENSDLFKYSPYKELNDSQRQAVEDIVQKLKEGTVDKVVVNGMPVSGKTIVAVYLMKYLADSEEYAGKQIGFVVPQTSLRKTMKIIFRSIYGLSPSQVLSPSDVTKKKYDILLVDEAHRLHQYKNISYMGIFKANCEKLGLTTEADELDWILMQSKQAVLFYDSMQVVGPSGIDFERFDKKMEDSFNRRMIAYFTLITQMRVQGGNAYIDQVKDMLAGSCSSKYVSEKYDFKLYSDFSKFEKDMYAKENEVGLSRMLAGYAWPWISKNDQALKDIEIQDVKRMWNHCTEGWVHTAEAIDEVGCIHSIQGYDLNYAFVILGKDIGYDKAAGKIIVRPECYFDKNGKRTANYEELLEYITNVYYVLMTRGIKGTYLYVCDDELREYLSQYMEVEK
;
A
#
# COMPACT_ATOMS: atom_id res chain seq x y z
N ASP A 1 21.39 17.34 18.36
CA ASP A 1 21.46 18.25 17.23
C ASP A 1 21.32 17.60 15.86
N VAL A 2 21.75 16.36 15.68
CA VAL A 2 21.62 15.63 14.42
C VAL A 2 20.16 15.36 14.10
N TYR A 3 19.34 14.96 15.07
CA TYR A 3 17.89 14.69 14.90
C TYR A 3 17.10 15.94 14.52
N LYS A 4 17.38 17.09 15.14
CA LYS A 4 16.73 18.35 14.78
C LYS A 4 16.99 18.73 13.34
N ARG A 5 18.24 18.54 12.89
CA ARG A 5 18.62 18.75 11.50
C ARG A 5 17.91 17.79 10.56
N GLN A 6 17.82 16.50 10.92
CA GLN A 6 17.18 15.48 10.09
C GLN A 6 15.68 15.76 9.92
N LYS A 7 14.96 16.04 11.02
CA LYS A 7 13.54 16.42 10.97
C LYS A 7 13.32 17.65 10.09
N LEU A 8 14.14 18.70 10.26
CA LEU A 8 14.05 19.90 9.45
C LEU A 8 14.28 19.62 7.96
N ILE A 9 15.30 18.81 7.62
CA ILE A 9 15.58 18.41 6.24
C ILE A 9 14.39 17.66 5.63
N GLN A 10 13.80 16.73 6.36
CA GLN A 10 12.65 15.94 5.90
C GLN A 10 11.45 16.84 5.59
N TYR A 11 11.13 17.78 6.49
CA TYR A 11 10.00 18.68 6.31
C TYR A 11 10.25 19.71 5.21
N ILE A 12 11.47 20.26 5.10
CA ILE A 12 11.82 21.20 4.01
C ILE A 12 11.77 20.48 2.66
N ALA A 13 12.23 19.22 2.59
CA ALA A 13 12.13 18.43 1.37
C ALA A 13 10.68 18.17 0.96
N ALA A 14 9.80 17.93 1.93
CA ALA A 14 8.38 17.68 1.69
C ALA A 14 7.56 18.96 1.43
N ASP A 15 8.06 20.14 1.82
CA ASP A 15 7.45 21.43 1.52
C ASP A 15 7.63 21.86 0.05
N GLU A 16 8.55 21.24 -0.69
CA GLU A 16 8.80 21.45 -2.12
C GLU A 16 9.18 22.89 -2.53
N LEU A 17 9.40 23.79 -1.58
CA LEU A 17 9.85 25.16 -1.90
C LEU A 17 11.35 25.20 -2.26
N TYR A 18 12.13 24.28 -1.73
CA TYR A 18 13.58 24.17 -1.95
C TYR A 18 13.98 22.77 -2.40
N GLU A 19 14.97 22.70 -3.29
CA GLU A 19 15.65 21.45 -3.60
C GLU A 19 16.65 21.11 -2.49
N VAL A 20 16.46 19.98 -1.82
CA VAL A 20 17.32 19.52 -0.74
C VAL A 20 18.43 18.63 -1.30
N THR A 21 19.65 19.14 -1.30
CA THR A 21 20.84 18.45 -1.83
C THR A 21 21.59 17.62 -0.77
N ASN A 22 20.93 17.26 0.34
CA ASN A 22 21.56 16.53 1.43
C ASN A 22 22.02 15.13 1.01
N LYS A 23 23.31 14.86 1.16
CA LYS A 23 23.92 13.55 0.87
C LYS A 23 24.09 12.67 2.12
N ASN A 24 23.74 13.15 3.31
CA ASN A 24 23.91 12.38 4.53
C ASN A 24 22.88 11.24 4.60
N LYS A 25 23.39 10.03 4.83
CA LYS A 25 22.58 8.86 5.16
C LYS A 25 21.87 9.14 6.49
N GLY A 26 20.55 9.07 6.52
CA GLY A 26 19.76 9.30 7.73
C GLY A 26 20.25 8.44 8.90
N ILE A 27 20.22 9.01 10.11
CA ILE A 27 20.54 8.28 11.33
C ILE A 27 19.22 7.71 11.89
N ALA A 28 19.27 6.47 12.34
CA ALA A 28 18.11 5.76 12.87
C ALA A 28 17.44 6.44 14.06
N ASP A 29 16.14 6.20 14.18
CA ASP A 29 15.31 6.64 15.31
C ASP A 29 15.87 6.05 16.62
N LYS A 30 16.59 6.87 17.35
CA LYS A 30 16.95 6.59 18.75
C LYS A 30 15.99 7.36 19.62
N GLN A 31 15.34 6.67 20.56
CA GLN A 31 14.65 7.36 21.64
C GLN A 31 15.67 8.23 22.37
N TYR A 32 15.50 9.52 22.35
CA TYR A 32 16.33 10.45 23.07
C TYR A 32 15.54 11.18 24.14
N TYR A 33 16.26 11.57 25.19
CA TYR A 33 15.70 12.33 26.29
C TYR A 33 15.03 13.61 25.77
N GLN A 34 13.80 13.89 26.21
CA GLN A 34 13.01 15.08 25.84
C GLN A 34 12.49 15.14 24.38
N LYS A 35 12.21 14.03 23.73
CA LYS A 35 11.66 13.98 22.36
C LYS A 35 10.39 14.88 22.24
N GLN A 36 9.46 14.79 23.19
CA GLN A 36 8.22 15.54 23.18
C GLN A 36 8.45 17.07 23.25
N GLU A 37 9.37 17.53 24.09
CA GLU A 37 9.74 18.94 24.17
C GLU A 37 10.34 19.49 22.86
N TYR A 38 11.08 18.63 22.15
CA TYR A 38 11.63 18.99 20.84
C TYR A 38 10.57 19.05 19.76
N ASP A 39 9.56 18.20 19.81
CA ASP A 39 8.45 18.21 18.85
C ASP A 39 7.62 19.50 19.00
N GLU A 40 7.36 19.93 20.22
CA GLU A 40 6.70 21.22 20.49
C GLU A 40 7.53 22.43 20.01
N LYS A 41 8.84 22.40 20.26
CA LYS A 41 9.78 23.44 19.78
C LYS A 41 9.86 23.44 18.26
N PHE A 42 9.84 22.27 17.62
CA PHE A 42 9.82 22.16 16.17
C PHE A 42 8.55 22.76 15.56
N ALA A 43 7.39 22.46 16.12
CA ALA A 43 6.13 23.04 15.67
C ALA A 43 6.13 24.58 15.80
N THR A 44 6.73 25.11 16.86
CA THR A 44 6.89 26.55 17.05
C THR A 44 7.85 27.16 16.02
N LEU A 45 8.98 26.49 15.75
CA LEU A 45 9.93 26.90 14.71
C LEU A 45 9.26 26.90 13.33
N TRP A 46 8.55 25.82 12.99
CA TRP A 46 7.90 25.67 11.68
C TRP A 46 6.87 26.78 11.43
N ARG A 47 6.01 27.07 12.40
CA ARG A 47 5.07 28.21 12.34
C ARG A 47 5.76 29.56 12.13
N LYS A 48 6.97 29.75 12.71
CA LYS A 48 7.76 30.95 12.46
C LYS A 48 8.29 31.00 11.03
N LEU A 49 8.81 29.88 10.51
CA LEU A 49 9.25 29.80 9.11
C LEU A 49 8.12 30.09 8.13
N GLN A 50 6.89 29.61 8.41
CA GLN A 50 5.71 29.93 7.60
C GLN A 50 5.38 31.44 7.62
N ARG A 51 5.41 32.10 8.77
CA ARG A 51 5.18 33.55 8.87
C ARG A 51 6.19 34.36 8.06
N GLU A 52 7.44 33.92 8.07
CA GLU A 52 8.53 34.52 7.28
C GLU A 52 8.50 34.11 5.80
N LYS A 53 7.50 33.28 5.38
CA LYS A 53 7.35 32.74 4.02
C LYS A 53 8.57 31.93 3.54
N LEU A 54 9.29 31.33 4.47
CA LEU A 54 10.43 30.44 4.20
C LEU A 54 9.97 28.98 3.99
N VAL A 55 8.74 28.64 4.32
CA VAL A 55 8.06 27.38 4.01
C VAL A 55 6.60 27.68 3.66
N LYS A 56 5.99 26.79 2.86
CA LYS A 56 4.67 27.00 2.28
C LYS A 56 3.55 26.30 3.05
N HIS A 57 3.77 25.00 3.38
CA HIS A 57 2.73 24.14 3.92
C HIS A 57 2.79 24.03 5.45
N SER A 58 1.66 23.74 6.07
CA SER A 58 1.58 23.42 7.49
C SER A 58 2.20 22.07 7.80
N ILE A 59 2.47 21.78 9.07
CA ILE A 59 2.96 20.47 9.51
C ILE A 59 1.97 19.37 9.12
N GLU A 60 0.68 19.61 9.32
CA GLU A 60 -0.40 18.67 9.03
C GLU A 60 -0.48 18.37 7.52
N GLU A 61 -0.39 19.39 6.66
CA GLU A 61 -0.37 19.23 5.21
C GLU A 61 0.85 18.40 4.76
N ILE A 62 2.03 18.67 5.34
CA ILE A 62 3.25 17.95 5.04
C ILE A 62 3.14 16.48 5.47
N GLU A 63 2.74 16.22 6.71
CA GLU A 63 2.62 14.85 7.25
C GLU A 63 1.60 14.00 6.49
N ASN A 64 0.60 14.63 5.90
CA ASN A 64 -0.40 13.98 5.07
C ASN A 64 0.04 13.82 3.60
N SER A 65 1.13 14.46 3.17
CA SER A 65 1.60 14.37 1.79
C SER A 65 2.27 13.02 1.48
N ASP A 66 2.12 12.55 0.23
CA ASP A 66 2.79 11.34 -0.23
C ASP A 66 4.31 11.50 -0.22
N LEU A 67 4.81 12.69 -0.54
CA LEU A 67 6.25 12.97 -0.52
C LEU A 67 6.85 12.76 0.88
N PHE A 68 6.14 13.17 1.93
CA PHE A 68 6.59 12.93 3.31
C PHE A 68 6.49 11.46 3.69
N LYS A 69 5.41 10.78 3.30
CA LYS A 69 5.15 9.36 3.64
C LYS A 69 6.18 8.41 3.01
N TYR A 70 6.61 8.67 1.77
CA TYR A 70 7.52 7.82 1.01
C TYR A 70 8.95 8.36 0.90
N SER A 71 9.25 9.46 1.58
CA SER A 71 10.57 10.08 1.54
C SER A 71 11.68 9.13 2.01
N PRO A 72 12.80 9.00 1.27
CA PRO A 72 13.98 8.26 1.73
C PRO A 72 14.72 8.98 2.85
N TYR A 73 14.32 10.20 3.18
CA TYR A 73 14.82 10.95 4.33
C TYR A 73 14.08 10.59 5.62
N LYS A 74 13.01 9.79 5.53
CA LYS A 74 12.31 9.23 6.69
C LYS A 74 13.23 8.25 7.42
N GLU A 75 13.23 8.31 8.74
CA GLU A 75 14.00 7.37 9.54
C GLU A 75 13.51 5.94 9.33
N LEU A 76 14.43 5.05 8.97
CA LEU A 76 14.19 3.62 8.98
C LEU A 76 14.33 3.11 10.42
N ASN A 77 13.45 2.20 10.83
CA ASN A 77 13.66 1.48 12.07
C ASN A 77 14.83 0.50 11.95
N ASP A 78 15.23 -0.09 13.08
CA ASP A 78 16.38 -1.00 13.11
C ASP A 78 16.18 -2.22 12.19
N SER A 79 14.97 -2.78 12.14
CA SER A 79 14.64 -3.93 11.26
C SER A 79 14.70 -3.55 9.77
N GLN A 80 14.16 -2.39 9.39
CA GLN A 80 14.22 -1.91 8.01
C GLN A 80 15.64 -1.58 7.58
N ARG A 81 16.42 -0.95 8.47
CA ARG A 81 17.83 -0.64 8.20
C ARG A 81 18.65 -1.91 8.03
N GLN A 82 18.52 -2.87 8.94
CA GLN A 82 19.17 -4.16 8.83
C GLN A 82 18.83 -4.84 7.50
N ALA A 83 17.56 -4.85 7.13
CA ALA A 83 17.13 -5.40 5.85
C ALA A 83 17.81 -4.69 4.65
N VAL A 84 17.92 -3.36 4.66
CA VAL A 84 18.61 -2.60 3.62
C VAL A 84 20.09 -2.98 3.56
N GLU A 85 20.78 -3.02 4.70
CA GLU A 85 22.19 -3.37 4.79
C GLU A 85 22.44 -4.79 4.26
N ASP A 86 21.62 -5.75 4.67
CA ASP A 86 21.71 -7.13 4.24
C ASP A 86 21.41 -7.28 2.73
N ILE A 87 20.40 -6.59 2.20
CA ILE A 87 20.09 -6.57 0.76
C ILE A 87 21.26 -6.01 -0.02
N VAL A 88 21.81 -4.86 0.40
CA VAL A 88 22.98 -4.24 -0.25
C VAL A 88 24.17 -5.17 -0.24
N GLN A 89 24.42 -5.86 0.89
CA GLN A 89 25.49 -6.83 0.99
C GLN A 89 25.30 -7.98 -0.03
N LYS A 90 24.08 -8.51 -0.15
CA LYS A 90 23.76 -9.58 -1.13
C LYS A 90 23.93 -9.11 -2.58
N LEU A 91 23.50 -7.89 -2.88
CA LEU A 91 23.71 -7.31 -4.22
C LEU A 91 25.20 -7.15 -4.57
N LYS A 92 26.03 -6.76 -3.60
CA LYS A 92 27.49 -6.61 -3.76
C LYS A 92 28.20 -7.92 -3.98
N GLU A 93 27.87 -8.94 -3.19
CA GLU A 93 28.44 -10.28 -3.32
C GLU A 93 28.24 -10.87 -4.73
N GLY A 94 27.18 -10.44 -5.44
CA GLY A 94 26.86 -10.93 -6.77
C GLY A 94 26.54 -12.43 -6.83
N THR A 95 26.39 -13.07 -5.66
CA THR A 95 26.06 -14.50 -5.51
C THR A 95 24.57 -14.77 -5.67
N VAL A 96 23.74 -13.72 -5.52
CA VAL A 96 22.30 -13.77 -5.54
C VAL A 96 21.78 -12.93 -6.71
N ASP A 97 20.90 -13.52 -7.53
CA ASP A 97 20.23 -12.80 -8.63
C ASP A 97 18.82 -12.36 -8.27
N LYS A 98 18.23 -12.92 -7.21
CA LYS A 98 16.91 -12.56 -6.70
C LYS A 98 16.96 -12.34 -5.20
N VAL A 99 16.34 -11.27 -4.77
CA VAL A 99 16.11 -10.95 -3.37
C VAL A 99 14.62 -10.78 -3.19
N VAL A 100 14.01 -11.57 -2.32
CA VAL A 100 12.59 -11.47 -1.99
C VAL A 100 12.45 -10.81 -0.62
N VAL A 101 11.73 -9.70 -0.59
CA VAL A 101 11.41 -8.98 0.64
C VAL A 101 9.94 -9.18 0.95
N ASN A 102 9.66 -10.14 1.82
CA ASN A 102 8.33 -10.37 2.35
C ASN A 102 8.04 -9.38 3.49
N GLY A 103 6.80 -8.97 3.62
CA GLY A 103 6.41 -8.13 4.73
C GLY A 103 4.90 -8.02 4.80
N MET A 104 4.39 -7.95 6.03
CA MET A 104 2.96 -7.68 6.24
C MET A 104 2.57 -6.35 5.58
N PRO A 105 1.29 -6.13 5.27
CA PRO A 105 0.81 -4.80 4.92
C PRO A 105 1.32 -3.78 5.94
N VAL A 106 1.65 -2.58 5.46
CA VAL A 106 2.09 -1.49 6.33
C VAL A 106 3.47 -1.68 7.01
N SER A 107 4.24 -2.72 6.66
CA SER A 107 5.62 -2.91 7.16
C SER A 107 6.63 -1.91 6.59
N GLY A 108 6.20 -1.05 5.64
CA GLY A 108 7.04 -0.04 5.02
C GLY A 108 7.87 -0.55 3.85
N LYS A 109 7.44 -1.61 3.16
CA LYS A 109 8.09 -2.16 1.95
C LYS A 109 8.48 -1.08 0.95
N THR A 110 7.53 -0.21 0.58
CA THR A 110 7.77 0.91 -0.35
C THR A 110 8.81 1.89 0.17
N ILE A 111 8.83 2.20 1.47
CA ILE A 111 9.83 3.09 2.06
C ILE A 111 11.22 2.47 1.95
N VAL A 112 11.36 1.18 2.27
CA VAL A 112 12.61 0.41 2.10
C VAL A 112 13.03 0.40 0.65
N ALA A 113 12.10 0.21 -0.29
CA ALA A 113 12.39 0.20 -1.72
C ALA A 113 12.89 1.57 -2.23
N VAL A 114 12.26 2.67 -1.84
CA VAL A 114 12.67 4.04 -2.21
C VAL A 114 14.02 4.40 -1.56
N TYR A 115 14.22 4.00 -0.30
CA TYR A 115 15.49 4.19 0.38
C TYR A 115 16.64 3.43 -0.32
N LEU A 116 16.37 2.17 -0.70
CA LEU A 116 17.34 1.36 -1.43
C LEU A 116 17.68 1.95 -2.80
N MET A 117 16.68 2.49 -3.55
CA MET A 117 16.93 3.23 -4.79
C MET A 117 17.86 4.41 -4.58
N LYS A 118 17.61 5.21 -3.54
CA LYS A 118 18.45 6.36 -3.19
C LYS A 118 19.85 5.93 -2.79
N TYR A 119 19.98 4.86 -2.00
CA TYR A 119 21.25 4.30 -1.61
C TYR A 119 22.10 3.87 -2.82
N LEU A 120 21.47 3.15 -3.76
CA LEU A 120 22.15 2.69 -4.97
C LEU A 120 22.55 3.86 -5.89
N ALA A 121 21.71 4.89 -5.98
CA ALA A 121 22.00 6.08 -6.79
C ALA A 121 23.17 6.92 -6.22
N ASP A 122 23.33 6.96 -4.90
CA ASP A 122 24.40 7.71 -4.23
C ASP A 122 25.73 6.94 -4.12
N SER A 123 25.71 5.64 -4.36
CA SER A 123 26.89 4.79 -4.20
C SER A 123 27.76 4.78 -5.45
N GLU A 124 29.04 5.11 -5.30
CA GLU A 124 30.03 5.08 -6.38
C GLU A 124 30.17 3.67 -7.02
N GLU A 125 29.94 2.62 -6.25
CA GLU A 125 29.97 1.22 -6.71
C GLU A 125 28.93 0.92 -7.79
N TYR A 126 27.80 1.64 -7.77
CA TYR A 126 26.72 1.48 -8.74
C TYR A 126 26.67 2.60 -9.78
N ALA A 127 27.68 3.46 -9.81
CA ALA A 127 27.78 4.52 -10.81
C ALA A 127 27.77 3.94 -12.24
N GLY A 128 26.91 4.46 -13.10
CA GLY A 128 26.74 3.98 -14.47
C GLY A 128 25.92 2.70 -14.64
N LYS A 129 25.48 2.03 -13.57
CA LYS A 129 24.59 0.88 -13.63
C LYS A 129 23.19 1.29 -14.08
N GLN A 130 22.54 0.43 -14.87
CA GLN A 130 21.15 0.60 -15.26
C GLN A 130 20.25 0.07 -14.13
N ILE A 131 19.72 0.97 -13.31
CA ILE A 131 18.86 0.64 -12.17
C ILE A 131 17.45 1.15 -12.44
N GLY A 132 16.45 0.30 -12.26
CA GLY A 132 15.04 0.64 -12.46
C GLY A 132 14.17 0.31 -11.23
N PHE A 133 13.12 1.11 -11.04
CA PHE A 133 12.11 0.95 -10.01
C PHE A 133 10.77 0.62 -10.66
N VAL A 134 10.33 -0.62 -10.55
CA VAL A 134 9.11 -1.11 -11.20
C VAL A 134 7.93 -0.99 -10.24
N VAL A 135 6.88 -0.33 -10.71
CA VAL A 135 5.61 -0.18 -9.98
C VAL A 135 4.47 -0.61 -10.90
N PRO A 136 3.85 -1.77 -10.67
CA PRO A 136 2.77 -2.27 -11.53
C PRO A 136 1.55 -1.36 -11.56
N GLN A 137 1.13 -0.83 -10.42
CA GLN A 137 -0.05 0.02 -10.29
C GLN A 137 0.17 1.42 -10.88
N THR A 138 -0.72 1.84 -11.77
CA THR A 138 -0.58 3.12 -12.50
C THR A 138 -0.67 4.35 -11.60
N SER A 139 -1.60 4.38 -10.62
CA SER A 139 -1.73 5.50 -9.67
C SER A 139 -0.47 5.67 -8.84
N LEU A 140 -0.03 4.60 -8.16
CA LEU A 140 1.18 4.62 -7.34
C LEU A 140 2.43 4.94 -8.19
N ARG A 141 2.51 4.45 -9.42
CA ARG A 141 3.61 4.77 -10.34
C ARG A 141 3.70 6.27 -10.67
N LYS A 142 2.56 6.94 -10.85
CA LYS A 142 2.52 8.40 -11.05
C LYS A 142 3.02 9.15 -9.81
N THR A 143 2.54 8.76 -8.64
CA THR A 143 3.02 9.29 -7.35
C THR A 143 4.53 9.10 -7.19
N MET A 144 5.04 7.88 -7.47
CA MET A 144 6.48 7.61 -7.38
C MET A 144 7.30 8.46 -8.37
N LYS A 145 6.78 8.77 -9.55
CA LYS A 145 7.47 9.70 -10.49
C LYS A 145 7.56 11.11 -9.93
N ILE A 146 6.56 11.59 -9.21
CA ILE A 146 6.60 12.89 -8.54
C ILE A 146 7.64 12.85 -7.42
N ILE A 147 7.59 11.83 -6.57
CA ILE A 147 8.55 11.64 -5.47
C ILE A 147 10.00 11.57 -5.99
N PHE A 148 10.26 10.78 -7.03
CA PHE A 148 11.61 10.67 -7.60
C PHE A 148 12.12 12.00 -8.18
N ARG A 149 11.22 12.85 -8.70
CA ARG A 149 11.60 14.20 -9.15
C ARG A 149 12.06 15.09 -8.02
N SER A 150 11.48 14.94 -6.83
CA SER A 150 11.78 15.76 -5.65
C SER A 150 12.97 15.24 -4.84
N ILE A 151 13.54 14.08 -5.21
CA ILE A 151 14.70 13.50 -4.52
C ILE A 151 15.95 13.71 -5.33
N TYR A 152 16.90 14.45 -4.80
CA TYR A 152 18.21 14.65 -5.44
C TYR A 152 18.88 13.30 -5.79
N GLY A 153 19.37 13.17 -7.01
CA GLY A 153 20.04 11.96 -7.51
C GLY A 153 19.12 10.88 -8.06
N LEU A 154 17.78 11.03 -7.96
CA LEU A 154 16.80 10.16 -8.60
C LEU A 154 16.16 10.85 -9.81
N SER A 155 15.61 10.04 -10.71
CA SER A 155 14.92 10.53 -11.92
C SER A 155 13.56 9.83 -12.11
N PRO A 156 12.50 10.56 -12.50
CA PRO A 156 11.22 9.97 -12.88
C PRO A 156 11.32 8.90 -13.97
N SER A 157 12.36 8.94 -14.81
CA SER A 157 12.62 7.96 -15.87
C SER A 157 13.04 6.58 -15.34
N GLN A 158 13.47 6.49 -14.07
CA GLN A 158 13.80 5.23 -13.41
C GLN A 158 12.55 4.50 -12.92
N VAL A 159 11.40 5.20 -12.82
CA VAL A 159 10.12 4.61 -12.38
C VAL A 159 9.39 4.03 -13.59
N LEU A 160 9.27 2.73 -13.63
CA LEU A 160 8.89 1.92 -14.78
C LEU A 160 7.54 1.21 -14.56
N SER A 161 6.80 0.98 -15.64
CA SER A 161 5.78 -0.07 -15.67
C SER A 161 6.43 -1.43 -15.98
N PRO A 162 5.76 -2.57 -15.72
CA PRO A 162 6.24 -3.87 -16.17
C PRO A 162 6.50 -3.92 -17.69
N SER A 163 5.65 -3.30 -18.51
CA SER A 163 5.86 -3.20 -19.95
C SER A 163 7.10 -2.38 -20.34
N ASP A 164 7.48 -1.37 -19.55
CA ASP A 164 8.70 -0.59 -19.83
C ASP A 164 9.96 -1.43 -19.69
N VAL A 165 9.94 -2.42 -18.80
CA VAL A 165 11.07 -3.32 -18.55
C VAL A 165 11.46 -4.10 -19.82
N THR A 166 10.50 -4.42 -20.67
CA THR A 166 10.76 -5.20 -21.91
C THR A 166 11.60 -4.44 -22.96
N LYS A 167 11.85 -3.14 -22.75
CA LYS A 167 12.52 -2.27 -23.73
C LYS A 167 14.04 -2.40 -23.73
N LYS A 168 14.66 -2.75 -22.58
CA LYS A 168 16.12 -2.86 -22.43
C LYS A 168 16.49 -3.78 -21.27
N LYS A 169 17.79 -4.09 -21.14
CA LYS A 169 18.35 -4.83 -19.99
C LYS A 169 18.70 -3.87 -18.85
N TYR A 170 18.63 -4.38 -17.64
CA TYR A 170 18.96 -3.67 -16.40
C TYR A 170 20.01 -4.44 -15.59
N ASP A 171 20.84 -3.73 -14.86
CA ASP A 171 21.75 -4.35 -13.90
C ASP A 171 20.96 -4.73 -12.64
N ILE A 172 20.10 -3.83 -12.14
CA ILE A 172 19.25 -4.07 -10.96
C ILE A 172 17.83 -3.56 -11.24
N LEU A 173 16.83 -4.38 -10.94
CA LEU A 173 15.43 -3.97 -10.86
C LEU A 173 14.90 -4.14 -9.43
N LEU A 174 14.36 -3.07 -8.88
CA LEU A 174 13.56 -3.11 -7.66
C LEU A 174 12.09 -3.12 -8.06
N VAL A 175 11.31 -4.05 -7.55
CA VAL A 175 9.90 -4.22 -7.89
C VAL A 175 9.06 -4.04 -6.65
N ASP A 176 8.39 -2.90 -6.54
CA ASP A 176 7.42 -2.68 -5.47
C ASP A 176 6.07 -3.32 -5.83
N GLU A 177 5.34 -3.79 -4.82
CA GLU A 177 4.05 -4.45 -5.01
C GLU A 177 4.12 -5.63 -6.02
N ALA A 178 5.14 -6.50 -5.91
CA ALA A 178 5.38 -7.59 -6.88
C ALA A 178 4.21 -8.58 -7.01
N HIS A 179 3.34 -8.70 -5.99
CA HIS A 179 2.09 -9.46 -6.05
C HIS A 179 1.07 -8.92 -7.06
N ARG A 180 1.24 -7.68 -7.53
CA ARG A 180 0.40 -7.04 -8.55
C ARG A 180 0.92 -7.18 -9.98
N LEU A 181 2.02 -7.86 -10.18
CA LEU A 181 2.45 -8.27 -11.52
C LEU A 181 1.38 -9.20 -12.11
N HIS A 182 1.09 -9.04 -13.39
CA HIS A 182 0.00 -9.76 -14.03
C HIS A 182 0.46 -10.99 -14.79
N GLN A 183 -0.37 -12.01 -14.71
CA GLN A 183 -0.40 -13.12 -15.66
C GLN A 183 -1.38 -12.81 -16.82
N TYR A 184 -1.29 -13.57 -17.92
CA TYR A 184 -2.18 -13.44 -19.08
C TYR A 184 -3.60 -13.94 -18.77
N LYS A 185 -4.24 -13.35 -17.75
CA LYS A 185 -5.58 -13.76 -17.29
C LYS A 185 -6.39 -12.53 -16.87
N ASN A 186 -7.53 -12.32 -17.53
CA ASN A 186 -8.50 -11.26 -17.19
C ASN A 186 -7.95 -9.82 -17.14
N ILE A 187 -6.90 -9.51 -17.89
CA ILE A 187 -6.33 -8.17 -18.03
C ILE A 187 -6.93 -7.43 -19.22
N SER A 188 -7.03 -6.10 -19.15
CA SER A 188 -7.61 -5.26 -20.21
C SER A 188 -6.68 -5.04 -21.40
N TYR A 189 -5.39 -5.30 -21.27
CA TYR A 189 -4.35 -5.04 -22.29
C TYR A 189 -3.71 -6.31 -22.85
N MET A 190 -4.51 -7.36 -23.08
CA MET A 190 -4.04 -8.67 -23.56
C MET A 190 -3.19 -8.59 -24.83
N GLY A 191 -3.53 -7.69 -25.77
CA GLY A 191 -2.74 -7.50 -27.00
C GLY A 191 -1.33 -6.97 -26.74
N ILE A 192 -1.18 -5.99 -25.85
CA ILE A 192 0.12 -5.43 -25.45
C ILE A 192 0.93 -6.48 -24.70
N PHE A 193 0.28 -7.23 -23.81
CA PHE A 193 0.93 -8.30 -23.05
C PHE A 193 1.53 -9.36 -24.00
N LYS A 194 0.74 -9.84 -24.96
CA LYS A 194 1.18 -10.79 -25.98
C LYS A 194 2.37 -10.27 -26.78
N ALA A 195 2.29 -9.01 -27.27
CA ALA A 195 3.39 -8.40 -28.01
C ALA A 195 4.68 -8.27 -27.16
N ASN A 196 4.57 -8.01 -25.85
CA ASN A 196 5.71 -8.00 -24.94
C ASN A 196 6.32 -9.40 -24.75
N CYS A 197 5.50 -10.44 -24.61
CA CYS A 197 5.97 -11.83 -24.58
C CYS A 197 6.73 -12.20 -25.86
N GLU A 198 6.14 -11.93 -27.04
CA GLU A 198 6.75 -12.20 -28.34
C GLU A 198 8.09 -11.48 -28.50
N LYS A 199 8.17 -10.20 -28.10
CA LYS A 199 9.42 -9.43 -28.12
C LYS A 199 10.53 -10.05 -27.29
N LEU A 200 10.19 -10.73 -26.19
CA LEU A 200 11.13 -11.41 -25.32
C LEU A 200 11.36 -12.87 -25.69
N GLY A 201 10.71 -13.38 -26.75
CA GLY A 201 10.77 -14.79 -27.14
C GLY A 201 10.00 -15.73 -26.20
N LEU A 202 9.00 -15.18 -25.48
CA LEU A 202 8.16 -15.89 -24.53
C LEU A 202 6.77 -16.18 -25.12
N THR A 203 6.08 -17.16 -24.57
CA THR A 203 4.66 -17.42 -24.82
C THR A 203 3.77 -16.66 -23.82
N THR A 204 2.45 -16.71 -24.01
CA THR A 204 1.48 -16.13 -23.06
C THR A 204 1.30 -16.96 -21.78
N GLU A 205 2.02 -18.06 -21.61
CA GLU A 205 2.13 -18.78 -20.33
C GLU A 205 3.06 -18.06 -19.35
N ALA A 206 3.96 -17.20 -19.87
CA ALA A 206 4.77 -16.29 -19.08
C ALA A 206 3.92 -15.18 -18.46
N ASP A 207 4.46 -14.55 -17.44
CA ASP A 207 3.86 -13.41 -16.76
C ASP A 207 4.83 -12.21 -16.66
N GLU A 208 4.39 -11.11 -16.08
CA GLU A 208 5.21 -9.91 -15.95
C GLU A 208 6.44 -10.12 -15.05
N LEU A 209 6.42 -11.12 -14.15
CA LEU A 209 7.59 -11.50 -13.35
C LEU A 209 8.67 -12.12 -14.23
N ASP A 210 8.29 -12.95 -15.22
CA ASP A 210 9.26 -13.48 -16.19
C ASP A 210 9.95 -12.38 -16.97
N TRP A 211 9.20 -11.33 -17.36
CA TRP A 211 9.81 -10.17 -18.05
C TRP A 211 10.86 -9.49 -17.19
N ILE A 212 10.58 -9.32 -15.89
CA ILE A 212 11.49 -8.70 -14.93
C ILE A 212 12.73 -9.55 -14.74
N LEU A 213 12.55 -10.85 -14.45
CA LEU A 213 13.66 -11.76 -14.21
C LEU A 213 14.55 -11.94 -15.47
N MET A 214 13.93 -11.92 -16.64
CA MET A 214 14.66 -12.03 -17.91
C MET A 214 15.43 -10.76 -18.26
N GLN A 215 14.94 -9.59 -17.86
CA GLN A 215 15.51 -8.30 -18.23
C GLN A 215 16.46 -7.71 -17.18
N SER A 216 16.62 -8.33 -16.02
CA SER A 216 17.53 -7.91 -14.97
C SER A 216 18.65 -8.91 -14.72
N LYS A 217 19.82 -8.40 -14.28
CA LYS A 217 20.88 -9.27 -13.73
C LYS A 217 20.58 -9.64 -12.28
N GLN A 218 20.04 -8.67 -11.53
CA GLN A 218 19.58 -8.84 -10.16
C GLN A 218 18.21 -8.20 -9.98
N ALA A 219 17.32 -8.83 -9.23
CA ALA A 219 15.98 -8.32 -8.92
C ALA A 219 15.74 -8.32 -7.42
N VAL A 220 15.20 -7.23 -6.88
CA VAL A 220 14.69 -7.12 -5.50
C VAL A 220 13.19 -7.00 -5.58
N LEU A 221 12.47 -8.00 -5.06
CA LEU A 221 11.03 -8.18 -5.20
C LEU A 221 10.36 -7.96 -3.85
N PHE A 222 9.59 -6.87 -3.71
CA PHE A 222 8.76 -6.62 -2.53
C PHE A 222 7.40 -7.27 -2.74
N TYR A 223 7.16 -8.38 -2.04
CA TYR A 223 5.99 -9.23 -2.22
C TYR A 223 5.14 -9.31 -0.95
N ASP A 224 3.83 -9.48 -1.12
CA ASP A 224 2.86 -9.66 -0.05
C ASP A 224 1.70 -10.53 -0.54
N SER A 225 1.64 -11.79 -0.11
CA SER A 225 0.61 -12.75 -0.55
C SER A 225 -0.81 -12.33 -0.17
N MET A 226 -0.97 -11.66 0.98
CA MET A 226 -2.28 -11.19 1.47
C MET A 226 -2.84 -9.99 0.69
N GLN A 227 -2.10 -9.47 -0.28
CA GLN A 227 -2.55 -8.37 -1.13
C GLN A 227 -2.86 -8.80 -2.58
N VAL A 228 -2.91 -10.09 -2.86
CA VAL A 228 -3.45 -10.64 -4.11
C VAL A 228 -4.98 -10.58 -4.04
N VAL A 229 -5.57 -9.70 -4.85
CA VAL A 229 -7.02 -9.37 -4.77
C VAL A 229 -7.79 -9.77 -6.03
N GLY A 230 -7.22 -10.61 -6.87
CA GLY A 230 -7.89 -11.08 -8.09
C GLY A 230 -7.02 -11.98 -8.98
N PRO A 231 -7.65 -12.63 -9.97
CA PRO A 231 -7.05 -13.73 -10.74
C PRO A 231 -5.94 -13.29 -11.70
N SER A 232 -5.75 -12.01 -11.94
CA SER A 232 -4.67 -11.49 -12.79
C SER A 232 -3.35 -11.32 -12.04
N GLY A 233 -3.37 -11.22 -10.71
CA GLY A 233 -2.17 -11.13 -9.88
C GLY A 233 -1.38 -12.44 -9.87
N ILE A 234 -0.14 -12.38 -9.41
CA ILE A 234 0.70 -13.56 -9.21
C ILE A 234 0.49 -14.04 -7.78
N ASP A 235 -0.23 -15.16 -7.63
CA ASP A 235 -0.42 -15.82 -6.34
C ASP A 235 0.89 -16.38 -5.78
N PHE A 236 0.85 -16.78 -4.50
CA PHE A 236 2.05 -17.23 -3.79
C PHE A 236 2.63 -18.51 -4.41
N GLU A 237 1.80 -19.46 -4.79
CA GLU A 237 2.26 -20.74 -5.35
C GLU A 237 3.03 -20.52 -6.66
N ARG A 238 2.46 -19.70 -7.55
CA ARG A 238 3.10 -19.34 -8.81
C ARG A 238 4.37 -18.51 -8.60
N PHE A 239 4.35 -17.59 -7.65
CA PHE A 239 5.51 -16.77 -7.30
C PHE A 239 6.65 -17.64 -6.77
N ASP A 240 6.37 -18.52 -5.80
CA ASP A 240 7.34 -19.37 -5.14
C ASP A 240 7.96 -20.37 -6.13
N LYS A 241 7.13 -21.02 -6.95
CA LYS A 241 7.59 -21.89 -8.04
C LYS A 241 8.56 -21.19 -8.98
N LYS A 242 8.31 -19.92 -9.36
CA LYS A 242 9.22 -19.15 -10.20
C LYS A 242 10.50 -18.74 -9.48
N MET A 243 10.46 -18.60 -8.18
CA MET A 243 11.68 -18.41 -7.40
C MET A 243 12.54 -19.67 -7.40
N GLU A 244 11.93 -20.86 -7.31
CA GLU A 244 12.64 -22.15 -7.34
C GLU A 244 13.15 -22.54 -8.74
N ASP A 245 12.34 -22.33 -9.79
CA ASP A 245 12.58 -22.76 -11.18
C ASP A 245 13.60 -21.88 -11.94
N SER A 246 14.40 -21.06 -11.28
CA SER A 246 15.35 -20.22 -12.01
C SER A 246 16.34 -21.04 -12.82
N PHE A 247 16.34 -20.82 -14.13
CA PHE A 247 17.18 -21.45 -15.17
C PHE A 247 18.70 -21.39 -14.91
N ASN A 248 19.15 -20.68 -13.91
CA ASN A 248 20.50 -20.64 -13.40
C ASN A 248 20.45 -20.75 -11.88
N ARG A 249 21.05 -21.77 -11.31
CA ARG A 249 21.16 -22.09 -9.88
C ARG A 249 21.80 -20.99 -9.00
N ARG A 250 21.40 -19.74 -9.15
CA ARG A 250 21.85 -18.65 -8.29
C ARG A 250 20.95 -18.59 -7.06
N MET A 251 21.58 -18.39 -5.92
CA MET A 251 20.88 -18.39 -4.64
C MET A 251 19.86 -17.25 -4.54
N ILE A 252 18.71 -17.55 -3.96
CA ILE A 252 17.69 -16.55 -3.60
C ILE A 252 17.92 -16.16 -2.15
N ALA A 253 17.81 -14.86 -1.84
CA ALA A 253 17.79 -14.39 -0.46
C ALA A 253 16.37 -13.96 -0.10
N TYR A 254 15.88 -14.41 1.05
CA TYR A 254 14.58 -14.03 1.60
C TYR A 254 14.80 -13.14 2.83
N PHE A 255 14.10 -12.01 2.86
CA PHE A 255 14.05 -11.11 4.00
C PHE A 255 12.61 -10.89 4.42
N THR A 256 12.36 -10.82 5.72
CA THR A 256 11.03 -10.56 6.25
C THR A 256 11.03 -9.28 7.08
N LEU A 257 10.20 -8.32 6.67
CA LEU A 257 9.92 -7.13 7.47
C LEU A 257 8.84 -7.47 8.49
N ILE A 258 9.25 -7.72 9.73
CA ILE A 258 8.36 -8.22 10.80
C ILE A 258 7.59 -7.09 11.47
N THR A 259 8.17 -5.89 11.54
CA THR A 259 7.59 -4.79 12.31
C THR A 259 6.64 -3.97 11.46
N GLN A 260 5.40 -3.96 11.85
CA GLN A 260 4.39 -3.08 11.30
C GLN A 260 4.63 -1.65 11.85
N MET A 261 4.73 -0.66 10.95
CA MET A 261 5.23 0.69 11.29
C MET A 261 4.20 1.81 11.17
N ARG A 262 3.08 1.57 10.49
CA ARG A 262 2.14 2.63 10.13
C ARG A 262 0.90 2.64 11.01
N VAL A 263 0.31 1.47 11.25
CA VAL A 263 -0.90 1.36 12.07
C VAL A 263 -0.51 1.43 13.54
N GLN A 264 -1.05 2.39 14.26
CA GLN A 264 -0.75 2.58 15.70
C GLN A 264 -1.21 1.41 16.57
N GLY A 265 -2.10 0.56 16.04
CA GLY A 265 -2.52 -0.70 16.65
C GLY A 265 -1.46 -1.81 16.65
N GLY A 266 -0.38 -1.65 15.92
CA GLY A 266 0.72 -2.61 15.87
C GLY A 266 0.35 -3.96 15.23
N ASN A 267 1.19 -4.97 15.45
CA ASN A 267 0.96 -6.33 14.93
C ASN A 267 -0.31 -6.96 15.51
N ALA A 268 -0.65 -6.66 16.77
CA ALA A 268 -1.85 -7.19 17.42
C ALA A 268 -3.13 -6.82 16.67
N TYR A 269 -3.21 -5.60 16.12
CA TYR A 269 -4.33 -5.20 15.27
C TYR A 269 -4.38 -5.99 13.96
N ILE A 270 -3.24 -6.15 13.30
CA ILE A 270 -3.15 -6.89 12.03
C ILE A 270 -3.56 -8.35 12.21
N ASP A 271 -3.10 -8.99 13.29
CA ASP A 271 -3.46 -10.36 13.62
C ASP A 271 -4.96 -10.47 13.95
N GLN A 272 -5.51 -9.49 14.69
CA GLN A 272 -6.95 -9.43 14.96
C GLN A 272 -7.77 -9.36 13.66
N VAL A 273 -7.39 -8.51 12.70
CA VAL A 273 -8.08 -8.41 11.40
C VAL A 273 -8.03 -9.74 10.64
N LYS A 274 -6.89 -10.42 10.65
CA LYS A 274 -6.75 -11.76 10.03
C LYS A 274 -7.69 -12.76 10.67
N ASP A 275 -7.70 -12.84 11.99
CA ASP A 275 -8.54 -13.78 12.73
C ASP A 275 -10.03 -13.50 12.52
N MET A 276 -10.41 -12.21 12.44
CA MET A 276 -11.79 -11.81 12.12
C MET A 276 -12.22 -12.29 10.74
N LEU A 277 -11.39 -12.07 9.72
CA LEU A 277 -11.67 -12.46 8.35
C LEU A 277 -11.52 -13.97 8.10
N ALA A 278 -10.81 -14.68 8.98
CA ALA A 278 -10.74 -16.14 8.98
C ALA A 278 -11.89 -16.81 9.76
N GLY A 279 -12.69 -16.03 10.53
CA GLY A 279 -13.71 -16.57 11.43
C GLY A 279 -13.15 -17.26 12.67
N SER A 280 -11.90 -16.97 13.05
CA SER A 280 -11.16 -17.64 14.11
C SER A 280 -10.86 -16.75 15.34
N CYS A 281 -11.52 -15.61 15.46
CA CYS A 281 -11.35 -14.72 16.59
C CYS A 281 -11.63 -15.40 17.93
N SER A 282 -10.74 -15.17 18.90
CA SER A 282 -10.85 -15.75 20.24
C SER A 282 -10.94 -14.70 21.36
N SER A 283 -10.57 -13.45 21.08
CA SER A 283 -10.55 -12.38 22.07
C SER A 283 -10.91 -11.03 21.48
N LYS A 284 -11.40 -10.13 22.32
CA LYS A 284 -11.72 -8.76 21.94
C LYS A 284 -10.44 -7.94 21.82
N TYR A 285 -10.29 -7.20 20.70
CA TYR A 285 -9.19 -6.24 20.56
C TYR A 285 -9.48 -4.98 21.39
N VAL A 286 -8.50 -4.58 22.18
CA VAL A 286 -8.53 -3.34 22.97
C VAL A 286 -7.19 -2.63 22.83
N SER A 287 -7.23 -1.34 22.53
CA SER A 287 -6.03 -0.50 22.41
C SER A 287 -6.34 0.94 22.82
N GLU A 288 -5.43 1.56 23.55
CA GLU A 288 -5.49 3.00 23.86
C GLU A 288 -4.90 3.86 22.73
N LYS A 289 -4.21 3.23 21.78
CA LYS A 289 -3.47 3.93 20.71
C LYS A 289 -4.12 3.81 19.33
N TYR A 290 -5.14 2.98 19.20
CA TYR A 290 -5.76 2.69 17.93
C TYR A 290 -7.28 2.54 18.08
N ASP A 291 -8.02 3.35 17.37
CA ASP A 291 -9.46 3.32 17.37
C ASP A 291 -9.97 2.19 16.46
N PHE A 292 -10.66 1.19 17.03
CA PHE A 292 -11.26 0.11 16.27
C PHE A 292 -12.70 -0.12 16.70
N LYS A 293 -13.66 0.34 15.89
CA LYS A 293 -15.08 0.42 16.23
C LYS A 293 -15.98 -0.17 15.16
N LEU A 294 -17.09 -0.76 15.60
CA LEU A 294 -18.17 -1.27 14.77
C LEU A 294 -19.40 -0.38 14.93
N TYR A 295 -19.97 0.07 13.84
CA TYR A 295 -21.17 0.90 13.80
C TYR A 295 -22.40 0.10 13.38
N SER A 296 -23.52 0.38 14.03
CA SER A 296 -24.85 -0.13 13.66
C SER A 296 -25.71 0.90 12.91
N ASP A 297 -25.41 2.19 13.07
CA ASP A 297 -26.05 3.31 12.40
C ASP A 297 -25.12 3.91 11.34
N PHE A 298 -25.55 3.89 10.07
CA PHE A 298 -24.74 4.39 8.96
C PHE A 298 -24.65 5.93 8.97
N SER A 299 -25.67 6.64 9.40
CA SER A 299 -25.64 8.11 9.48
C SER A 299 -24.64 8.58 10.53
N LYS A 300 -24.53 7.86 11.65
CA LYS A 300 -23.52 8.13 12.68
C LYS A 300 -22.11 7.81 12.17
N PHE A 301 -21.93 6.66 11.50
CA PHE A 301 -20.67 6.28 10.86
C PHE A 301 -20.17 7.37 9.90
N GLU A 302 -21.05 7.88 9.07
CA GLU A 302 -20.76 8.98 8.13
C GLU A 302 -20.40 10.28 8.85
N LYS A 303 -21.19 10.68 9.85
CA LYS A 303 -20.95 11.90 10.65
C LYS A 303 -19.57 11.85 11.32
N ASP A 304 -19.21 10.71 11.88
CA ASP A 304 -17.93 10.53 12.54
C ASP A 304 -16.76 10.53 11.52
N MET A 305 -16.98 10.07 10.28
CA MET A 305 -16.01 10.20 9.20
C MET A 305 -15.69 11.67 8.90
N TYR A 306 -16.71 12.52 8.73
CA TYR A 306 -16.51 13.97 8.53
C TYR A 306 -15.85 14.63 9.75
N ALA A 307 -16.18 14.21 10.97
CA ALA A 307 -15.55 14.72 12.17
C ALA A 307 -14.05 14.38 12.19
N LYS A 308 -13.67 13.14 11.84
CA LYS A 308 -12.27 12.71 11.76
C LYS A 308 -11.52 13.38 10.61
N GLU A 309 -12.16 13.62 9.47
CA GLU A 309 -11.55 14.42 8.40
C GLU A 309 -11.24 15.84 8.86
N ASN A 310 -12.14 16.51 9.56
CA ASN A 310 -11.92 17.86 10.09
C ASN A 310 -10.86 17.89 11.21
N GLU A 311 -10.73 16.81 11.99
CA GLU A 311 -9.78 16.70 13.09
C GLU A 311 -8.33 16.49 12.62
N VAL A 312 -8.14 15.54 11.69
CA VAL A 312 -6.79 15.04 11.32
C VAL A 312 -6.54 14.93 9.83
N GLY A 313 -7.55 15.12 8.99
CA GLY A 313 -7.49 14.91 7.55
C GLY A 313 -7.35 13.42 7.14
N LEU A 314 -7.40 13.16 5.83
CA LEU A 314 -7.26 11.82 5.23
C LEU A 314 -8.09 10.72 5.91
N SER A 315 -9.38 11.03 6.17
CA SER A 315 -10.39 10.07 6.61
C SER A 315 -11.32 9.79 5.44
N ARG A 316 -11.45 8.52 5.02
CA ARG A 316 -12.18 8.15 3.81
C ARG A 316 -13.05 6.93 4.03
N MET A 317 -14.23 6.93 3.39
CA MET A 317 -15.06 5.73 3.27
C MET A 317 -14.50 4.81 2.19
N LEU A 318 -14.47 3.51 2.48
CA LEU A 318 -13.95 2.47 1.60
C LEU A 318 -14.91 1.29 1.57
N ALA A 319 -15.04 0.61 0.42
CA ALA A 319 -15.82 -0.63 0.33
C ALA A 319 -15.22 -1.64 -0.65
N GLY A 320 -15.60 -2.91 -0.51
CA GLY A 320 -15.39 -3.96 -1.50
C GLY A 320 -16.35 -3.80 -2.69
N TYR A 321 -16.25 -4.69 -3.67
CA TYR A 321 -17.10 -4.65 -4.87
C TYR A 321 -18.50 -5.21 -4.66
N ALA A 322 -19.17 -4.81 -3.58
CA ALA A 322 -20.50 -5.30 -3.20
C ALA A 322 -21.67 -4.55 -3.87
N TRP A 323 -21.40 -3.59 -4.72
CA TRP A 323 -22.39 -2.81 -5.48
C TRP A 323 -22.00 -2.69 -6.94
N PRO A 324 -22.96 -2.64 -7.88
CA PRO A 324 -22.68 -2.39 -9.27
C PRO A 324 -22.19 -0.94 -9.47
N TRP A 325 -21.15 -0.74 -10.26
CA TRP A 325 -20.65 0.59 -10.57
C TRP A 325 -21.46 1.22 -11.72
N ILE A 326 -22.59 1.85 -11.40
CA ILE A 326 -23.50 2.48 -12.35
C ILE A 326 -23.11 3.93 -12.68
N SER A 327 -22.48 4.64 -11.73
CA SER A 327 -22.01 6.01 -11.90
C SER A 327 -20.86 6.14 -12.88
N LYS A 328 -20.21 5.05 -13.27
CA LYS A 328 -19.09 5.04 -14.22
C LYS A 328 -19.39 5.75 -15.54
N ASN A 329 -20.65 5.63 -16.00
CA ASN A 329 -21.10 6.22 -17.26
C ASN A 329 -22.03 7.44 -17.06
N ASP A 330 -22.53 7.65 -15.85
CA ASP A 330 -23.43 8.75 -15.51
C ASP A 330 -23.20 9.16 -14.04
N GLN A 331 -22.45 10.22 -13.84
CA GLN A 331 -22.08 10.73 -12.52
C GLN A 331 -23.28 11.28 -11.68
N ALA A 332 -24.46 11.42 -12.30
CA ALA A 332 -25.67 11.75 -11.55
C ALA A 332 -26.20 10.58 -10.72
N LEU A 333 -25.83 9.35 -11.07
CA LEU A 333 -26.24 8.14 -10.39
C LEU A 333 -25.39 7.89 -9.14
N LYS A 334 -25.98 7.18 -8.18
CA LYS A 334 -25.30 6.74 -6.95
C LYS A 334 -25.24 5.22 -6.93
N ASP A 335 -24.08 4.68 -6.64
CA ASP A 335 -23.78 3.25 -6.73
C ASP A 335 -24.15 2.51 -5.45
N ILE A 336 -23.93 3.15 -4.31
CA ILE A 336 -24.04 2.58 -2.98
C ILE A 336 -25.24 3.21 -2.29
N GLU A 337 -26.18 2.38 -1.85
CA GLU A 337 -27.34 2.79 -1.05
C GLU A 337 -27.38 1.94 0.20
N ILE A 338 -27.28 2.60 1.36
CA ILE A 338 -27.31 1.97 2.68
C ILE A 338 -28.24 2.81 3.56
N GLN A 339 -29.29 2.19 4.08
CA GLN A 339 -30.36 2.92 4.77
C GLN A 339 -30.88 4.06 3.85
N ASP A 340 -30.88 5.28 4.32
CA ASP A 340 -31.34 6.46 3.55
C ASP A 340 -30.18 7.23 2.88
N VAL A 341 -28.93 6.73 3.00
CA VAL A 341 -27.73 7.41 2.48
C VAL A 341 -27.33 6.81 1.14
N LYS A 342 -27.07 7.70 0.16
CA LYS A 342 -26.63 7.32 -1.18
C LYS A 342 -25.25 7.92 -1.47
N ARG A 343 -24.30 7.08 -1.91
CA ARG A 343 -22.95 7.47 -2.22
C ARG A 343 -22.51 6.98 -3.61
N MET A 344 -21.59 7.70 -4.22
CA MET A 344 -20.97 7.34 -5.48
C MET A 344 -19.65 6.59 -5.21
N TRP A 345 -19.30 5.65 -6.09
CA TRP A 345 -17.95 5.13 -6.16
C TRP A 345 -16.98 6.25 -6.61
N ASN A 346 -15.72 6.08 -6.33
CA ASN A 346 -14.66 6.98 -6.74
C ASN A 346 -14.76 7.37 -8.23
N HIS A 347 -14.83 8.68 -8.53
CA HIS A 347 -14.88 9.20 -9.90
C HIS A 347 -13.60 8.93 -10.69
N CYS A 348 -12.48 8.77 -10.00
CA CYS A 348 -11.19 8.39 -10.57
C CYS A 348 -10.49 7.37 -9.66
N THR A 349 -9.52 6.64 -10.21
CA THR A 349 -8.69 5.71 -9.42
C THR A 349 -7.30 6.28 -9.15
N GLU A 350 -6.89 7.32 -9.87
CA GLU A 350 -5.56 7.91 -9.77
C GLU A 350 -5.58 9.12 -8.84
N GLY A 351 -4.85 9.04 -7.73
CA GLY A 351 -4.76 10.12 -6.76
C GLY A 351 -6.07 10.45 -6.04
N TRP A 352 -7.10 9.61 -6.15
CA TRP A 352 -8.43 9.81 -5.59
C TRP A 352 -8.40 10.26 -4.12
N VAL A 353 -7.55 9.67 -3.31
CA VAL A 353 -7.42 9.94 -1.86
C VAL A 353 -7.26 11.45 -1.57
N HIS A 354 -6.59 12.18 -2.47
CA HIS A 354 -6.27 13.60 -2.31
C HIS A 354 -7.21 14.53 -3.07
N THR A 355 -8.23 14.02 -3.79
CA THR A 355 -9.21 14.87 -4.45
C THR A 355 -10.22 15.44 -3.45
N ALA A 356 -10.77 16.61 -3.73
CA ALA A 356 -11.75 17.23 -2.87
C ALA A 356 -13.05 16.41 -2.77
N GLU A 357 -13.42 15.73 -3.85
CA GLU A 357 -14.62 14.91 -3.97
C GLU A 357 -14.53 13.61 -3.15
N ALA A 358 -13.30 13.13 -2.86
CA ALA A 358 -13.08 11.86 -2.18
C ALA A 358 -13.74 11.74 -0.80
N ILE A 359 -14.02 12.88 -0.15
CA ILE A 359 -14.70 12.90 1.15
C ILE A 359 -16.19 12.52 1.03
N ASP A 360 -16.82 12.81 -0.11
CA ASP A 360 -18.23 12.55 -0.39
C ASP A 360 -18.44 11.24 -1.17
N GLU A 361 -17.36 10.54 -1.48
CA GLU A 361 -17.36 9.30 -2.25
C GLU A 361 -16.90 8.10 -1.43
N VAL A 362 -17.07 6.91 -1.99
CA VAL A 362 -16.55 5.68 -1.42
C VAL A 362 -15.42 5.14 -2.31
N GLY A 363 -14.23 4.98 -1.76
CA GLY A 363 -13.09 4.43 -2.48
C GLY A 363 -13.15 2.91 -2.60
N CYS A 364 -12.62 2.39 -3.70
CA CYS A 364 -12.44 0.96 -3.91
C CYS A 364 -10.98 0.53 -3.65
N ILE A 365 -10.73 -0.77 -3.69
CA ILE A 365 -9.39 -1.33 -3.52
C ILE A 365 -8.34 -0.72 -4.47
N HIS A 366 -8.71 -0.39 -5.71
CA HIS A 366 -7.77 0.15 -6.70
C HIS A 366 -7.46 1.64 -6.50
N SER A 367 -8.34 2.39 -5.84
CA SER A 367 -8.09 3.81 -5.54
C SER A 367 -7.30 4.01 -4.24
N ILE A 368 -7.30 3.02 -3.33
CA ILE A 368 -6.67 3.14 -2.01
C ILE A 368 -5.40 2.32 -1.84
N GLN A 369 -5.23 1.22 -2.58
CA GLN A 369 -4.06 0.37 -2.41
C GLN A 369 -2.79 1.14 -2.77
N GLY A 370 -1.78 1.09 -1.89
CA GLY A 370 -0.57 1.91 -1.99
C GLY A 370 -0.66 3.24 -1.23
N TYR A 371 -1.86 3.66 -0.79
CA TYR A 371 -2.05 4.86 0.02
C TYR A 371 -2.43 4.51 1.46
N ASP A 372 -2.18 5.43 2.37
CA ASP A 372 -2.55 5.33 3.78
C ASP A 372 -3.50 6.45 4.16
N LEU A 373 -4.43 6.14 5.06
CA LEU A 373 -5.38 7.07 5.64
C LEU A 373 -5.06 7.31 7.11
N ASN A 374 -5.45 8.46 7.66
CA ASN A 374 -5.44 8.60 9.11
C ASN A 374 -6.54 7.75 9.74
N TYR A 375 -7.74 7.78 9.16
CA TYR A 375 -8.84 6.87 9.54
C TYR A 375 -9.45 6.21 8.31
N ALA A 376 -9.60 4.90 8.36
CA ALA A 376 -10.30 4.12 7.35
C ALA A 376 -11.72 3.80 7.83
N PHE A 377 -12.73 4.24 7.09
CA PHE A 377 -14.14 3.93 7.33
C PHE A 377 -14.57 2.85 6.34
N VAL A 378 -14.53 1.58 6.76
CA VAL A 378 -14.69 0.44 5.86
C VAL A 378 -16.11 -0.12 5.94
N ILE A 379 -16.75 -0.20 4.78
CA ILE A 379 -18.08 -0.78 4.61
C ILE A 379 -17.92 -2.21 4.10
N LEU A 380 -18.24 -3.20 4.94
CA LEU A 380 -18.33 -4.60 4.53
C LEU A 380 -19.71 -4.81 3.89
N GLY A 381 -19.71 -5.07 2.59
CA GLY A 381 -20.94 -5.26 1.81
C GLY A 381 -21.54 -6.64 1.98
N LYS A 382 -22.58 -6.94 1.18
CA LYS A 382 -23.26 -8.26 1.21
C LYS A 382 -22.47 -9.35 0.47
N ASP A 383 -21.38 -9.02 -0.17
CA ASP A 383 -20.45 -9.96 -0.83
C ASP A 383 -19.68 -10.83 0.17
N ILE A 384 -19.55 -10.38 1.43
CA ILE A 384 -18.99 -11.14 2.55
C ILE A 384 -20.03 -11.30 3.65
N GLY A 385 -20.03 -12.42 4.34
CA GLY A 385 -20.95 -12.72 5.44
C GLY A 385 -20.41 -13.77 6.39
N TYR A 386 -21.20 -14.14 7.39
CA TYR A 386 -20.88 -15.19 8.35
C TYR A 386 -21.97 -16.23 8.37
N ASP A 387 -21.61 -17.50 8.24
CA ASP A 387 -22.52 -18.62 8.45
C ASP A 387 -22.45 -19.04 9.92
N LYS A 388 -23.45 -18.65 10.69
CA LYS A 388 -23.52 -18.92 12.13
C LYS A 388 -23.63 -20.41 12.44
N ALA A 389 -24.25 -21.19 11.55
CA ALA A 389 -24.40 -22.63 11.73
C ALA A 389 -23.08 -23.38 11.48
N ALA A 390 -22.32 -22.95 10.47
CA ALA A 390 -21.02 -23.53 10.15
C ALA A 390 -19.86 -22.88 10.91
N GLY A 391 -20.08 -21.74 11.58
CA GLY A 391 -19.05 -21.01 12.34
C GLY A 391 -17.93 -20.45 11.45
N LYS A 392 -18.23 -19.99 10.24
CA LYS A 392 -17.22 -19.57 9.27
C LYS A 392 -17.62 -18.36 8.44
N ILE A 393 -16.62 -17.63 7.97
CA ILE A 393 -16.79 -16.59 6.95
C ILE A 393 -17.23 -17.22 5.64
N ILE A 394 -18.18 -16.59 4.97
CA ILE A 394 -18.67 -16.98 3.63
C ILE A 394 -18.63 -15.78 2.69
N VAL A 395 -18.63 -16.05 1.40
CA VAL A 395 -18.81 -15.03 0.36
C VAL A 395 -20.02 -15.36 -0.50
N ARG A 396 -20.62 -14.31 -1.06
CA ARG A 396 -21.80 -14.42 -1.95
C ARG A 396 -21.41 -13.89 -3.33
N PRO A 397 -21.07 -14.79 -4.28
CA PRO A 397 -20.65 -14.39 -5.62
C PRO A 397 -21.67 -13.53 -6.37
N GLU A 398 -22.97 -13.72 -6.09
CA GLU A 398 -24.06 -12.92 -6.66
C GLU A 398 -24.02 -11.46 -6.20
N CYS A 399 -23.48 -11.19 -5.01
CA CYS A 399 -23.30 -9.86 -4.45
C CYS A 399 -21.92 -9.25 -4.74
N TYR A 400 -21.05 -9.93 -5.49
CA TYR A 400 -19.72 -9.44 -5.87
C TYR A 400 -19.73 -8.96 -7.33
N PHE A 401 -19.50 -7.68 -7.57
CA PHE A 401 -19.70 -7.02 -8.87
C PHE A 401 -18.41 -6.75 -9.66
N ASP A 402 -17.24 -7.15 -9.18
CA ASP A 402 -16.04 -7.18 -10.04
C ASP A 402 -16.15 -8.30 -11.07
N LYS A 403 -16.57 -7.94 -12.29
CA LYS A 403 -16.74 -8.88 -13.40
C LYS A 403 -15.42 -9.58 -13.78
N ASN A 404 -14.31 -8.89 -13.70
CA ASN A 404 -13.01 -9.45 -14.02
C ASN A 404 -12.50 -10.35 -12.90
N GLY A 405 -12.70 -9.94 -11.65
CA GLY A 405 -12.34 -10.73 -10.47
C GLY A 405 -13.03 -12.08 -10.41
N LYS A 406 -14.35 -12.14 -10.71
CA LYS A 406 -15.11 -13.40 -10.59
C LYS A 406 -15.18 -14.26 -11.86
N ARG A 407 -14.75 -13.73 -13.02
CA ARG A 407 -14.99 -14.39 -14.32
C ARG A 407 -14.46 -15.81 -14.42
N THR A 408 -13.31 -16.09 -13.79
CA THR A 408 -12.61 -17.36 -13.87
C THR A 408 -12.32 -17.98 -12.51
N ALA A 409 -12.73 -17.30 -11.43
CA ALA A 409 -12.49 -17.74 -10.06
C ALA A 409 -13.53 -18.75 -9.61
N ASN A 410 -13.11 -19.82 -8.94
CA ASN A 410 -13.99 -20.70 -8.19
C ASN A 410 -14.39 -20.08 -6.85
N TYR A 411 -15.15 -20.81 -6.02
CA TYR A 411 -15.65 -20.28 -4.74
C TYR A 411 -14.51 -20.04 -3.74
N GLU A 412 -13.56 -20.93 -3.63
CA GLU A 412 -12.40 -20.83 -2.74
C GLU A 412 -11.50 -19.64 -3.12
N GLU A 413 -11.23 -19.49 -4.41
CA GLU A 413 -10.49 -18.33 -4.93
C GLU A 413 -11.24 -17.00 -4.65
N LEU A 414 -12.58 -16.99 -4.81
CA LEU A 414 -13.39 -15.79 -4.50
C LEU A 414 -13.39 -15.49 -3.02
N LEU A 415 -13.45 -16.49 -2.15
CA LEU A 415 -13.34 -16.32 -0.71
C LEU A 415 -12.01 -15.67 -0.36
N GLU A 416 -10.91 -16.15 -0.93
CA GLU A 416 -9.57 -15.57 -0.74
C GLU A 416 -9.51 -14.12 -1.25
N TYR A 417 -9.95 -13.85 -2.49
CA TYR A 417 -9.88 -12.50 -3.05
C TYR A 417 -10.72 -11.50 -2.29
N ILE A 418 -11.95 -11.84 -1.92
CA ILE A 418 -12.85 -10.93 -1.21
C ILE A 418 -12.33 -10.69 0.22
N THR A 419 -11.86 -11.71 0.92
CA THR A 419 -11.24 -11.55 2.24
C THR A 419 -9.96 -10.71 2.16
N ASN A 420 -9.12 -10.91 1.16
CA ASN A 420 -7.93 -10.10 0.92
C ASN A 420 -8.28 -8.64 0.60
N VAL A 421 -9.35 -8.38 -0.18
CA VAL A 421 -9.84 -7.00 -0.41
C VAL A 421 -10.17 -6.33 0.91
N TYR A 422 -10.98 -6.95 1.76
CA TYR A 422 -11.35 -6.37 3.06
C TYR A 422 -10.15 -6.27 4.02
N TYR A 423 -9.27 -7.24 4.01
CA TYR A 423 -8.02 -7.16 4.77
C TYR A 423 -7.19 -5.93 4.38
N VAL A 424 -7.01 -5.69 3.09
CA VAL A 424 -6.29 -4.51 2.61
C VAL A 424 -7.00 -3.22 3.02
N LEU A 425 -8.33 -3.14 2.86
CA LEU A 425 -9.09 -1.95 3.23
C LEU A 425 -9.02 -1.66 4.75
N MET A 426 -9.19 -2.69 5.58
CA MET A 426 -9.13 -2.57 7.04
C MET A 426 -7.74 -2.19 7.55
N THR A 427 -6.69 -2.47 6.81
CA THR A 427 -5.31 -2.15 7.20
C THR A 427 -4.80 -0.81 6.65
N ARG A 428 -5.67 0.06 6.10
CA ARG A 428 -5.27 1.38 5.58
C ARG A 428 -5.22 2.50 6.63
N GLY A 429 -5.98 2.37 7.72
CA GLY A 429 -6.03 3.39 8.77
C GLY A 429 -4.77 3.38 9.64
N ILE A 430 -4.12 4.54 9.79
CA ILE A 430 -2.94 4.72 10.65
C ILE A 430 -3.36 4.82 12.13
N LYS A 431 -4.38 5.65 12.41
CA LYS A 431 -4.86 5.96 13.77
C LYS A 431 -6.09 5.17 14.16
N GLY A 432 -6.87 4.72 13.18
CA GLY A 432 -8.07 3.93 13.44
C GLY A 432 -8.74 3.39 12.20
N THR A 433 -9.53 2.35 12.43
CA THR A 433 -10.42 1.75 11.42
C THR A 433 -11.81 1.57 12.04
N TYR A 434 -12.82 2.12 11.38
CA TYR A 434 -14.20 2.01 11.76
C TYR A 434 -14.95 1.16 10.74
N LEU A 435 -15.79 0.26 11.21
CA LEU A 435 -16.49 -0.69 10.35
C LEU A 435 -18.00 -0.44 10.36
N TYR A 436 -18.60 -0.51 9.20
CA TYR A 436 -20.04 -0.74 9.03
C TYR A 436 -20.24 -2.05 8.26
N VAL A 437 -21.15 -2.91 8.71
CA VAL A 437 -21.33 -4.26 8.16
C VAL A 437 -22.77 -4.44 7.69
N CYS A 438 -22.96 -4.76 6.40
CA CYS A 438 -24.28 -4.92 5.79
C CYS A 438 -24.92 -6.28 6.08
N ASP A 439 -24.12 -7.30 6.41
CA ASP A 439 -24.60 -8.64 6.76
C ASP A 439 -24.86 -8.74 8.27
N ASP A 440 -26.06 -9.13 8.68
CA ASP A 440 -26.46 -9.12 10.08
C ASP A 440 -25.72 -10.18 10.92
N GLU A 441 -25.50 -11.37 10.37
CA GLU A 441 -24.80 -12.45 11.07
C GLU A 441 -23.31 -12.12 11.22
N LEU A 442 -22.70 -11.54 10.19
CA LEU A 442 -21.32 -11.05 10.27
C LEU A 442 -21.19 -9.91 11.27
N ARG A 443 -22.15 -8.98 11.29
CA ARG A 443 -22.17 -7.88 12.27
C ARG A 443 -22.29 -8.41 13.70
N GLU A 444 -23.18 -9.38 13.93
CA GLU A 444 -23.32 -10.04 15.25
C GLU A 444 -22.02 -10.75 15.65
N TYR A 445 -21.38 -11.48 14.72
CA TYR A 445 -20.11 -12.14 14.97
C TYR A 445 -19.02 -11.12 15.36
N LEU A 446 -18.83 -10.06 14.56
CA LEU A 446 -17.80 -9.06 14.81
C LEU A 446 -18.03 -8.25 16.09
N SER A 447 -19.30 -8.02 16.49
CA SER A 447 -19.65 -7.28 17.70
C SER A 447 -19.11 -7.90 18.99
N GLN A 448 -18.78 -9.20 18.98
CA GLN A 448 -18.18 -9.89 20.11
C GLN A 448 -16.71 -9.51 20.33
N TYR A 449 -16.03 -9.04 19.28
CA TYR A 449 -14.59 -8.84 19.26
C TYR A 449 -14.17 -7.39 19.08
N MET A 450 -15.15 -6.47 18.97
CA MET A 450 -14.92 -5.04 18.77
C MET A 450 -15.72 -4.19 19.75
N GLU A 451 -15.36 -2.92 19.87
CA GLU A 451 -16.21 -1.90 20.49
C GLU A 451 -17.36 -1.57 19.53
N VAL A 452 -18.60 -1.60 20.04
CA VAL A 452 -19.79 -1.27 19.26
C VAL A 452 -20.22 0.15 19.59
N GLU A 453 -20.24 1.00 18.56
CA GLU A 453 -20.74 2.36 18.62
C GLU A 453 -22.24 2.34 18.26
N LYS A 454 -23.09 2.86 19.17
CA LYS A 454 -24.56 2.85 19.04
C LYS A 454 -25.10 4.17 18.50
#